data_5da2357f439f5201144d33f83d285c57
#
_entry.id   5da2357f439f5201144d33f83d285c57
#
_cell.length_a   1.000
_cell.length_b   1.000
_cell.length_c   1.000
_cell.angle_alpha   90.00
_cell.angle_beta   90.00
_cell.angle_gamma   90.00
#
_symmetry.space_group_name_H-M   'P 1'
#
loop_
_entity.id
_entity.type
_entity.pdbx_description
1 polymer ?
#
loop_
_entity_poly.entity_id
_entity_poly.type
_entity_poly.pdbx_seq_one_letter_code
_entity_poly.pdbx_strand_id
1 'polypeptide(L)'
;MKDWKERKAAEAEVDPDRLLEGEDPDTADLDDARHWETVYAELKSFKQRMIETAESAIADGIQKAASREIVSTDLVALRAELRRFERRLAFWTSRLDRP
;
A
#
# COMPACT_ATOMS: atom_id res chain seq x y z
N MET A 1 -16.63 0.12 -20.51
CA MET A 1 -16.20 1.11 -19.50
C MET A 1 -16.39 0.67 -18.05
N LYS A 2 -16.59 -0.64 -17.87
CA LYS A 2 -16.66 -1.23 -16.54
C LYS A 2 -15.36 -1.06 -15.78
N ASP A 3 -14.21 -1.10 -16.47
CA ASP A 3 -12.87 -1.01 -15.88
C ASP A 3 -12.65 0.24 -15.04
N TRP A 4 -13.13 1.38 -15.53
CA TRP A 4 -12.96 2.65 -14.85
C TRP A 4 -13.68 2.68 -13.49
N LYS A 5 -14.91 2.14 -13.44
CA LYS A 5 -15.68 2.08 -12.19
C LYS A 5 -15.09 1.09 -11.22
N GLU A 6 -14.61 -0.05 -11.70
CA GLU A 6 -13.96 -1.07 -10.88
C GLU A 6 -12.67 -0.57 -10.29
N ARG A 7 -11.87 0.16 -11.08
CA ARG A 7 -10.62 0.77 -10.60
C ARG A 7 -10.89 1.81 -9.53
N LYS A 8 -11.88 2.67 -9.72
CA LYS A 8 -12.26 3.67 -8.72
C LYS A 8 -12.78 3.03 -7.45
N ALA A 9 -13.58 1.97 -7.57
CA ALA A 9 -14.08 1.24 -6.41
C ALA A 9 -12.93 0.59 -5.64
N ALA A 10 -11.97 -0.04 -6.34
CA ALA A 10 -10.80 -0.65 -5.70
C ALA A 10 -9.95 0.38 -4.97
N GLU A 11 -9.74 1.54 -5.58
CA GLU A 11 -8.98 2.62 -4.96
C GLU A 11 -9.72 3.20 -3.75
N ALA A 12 -11.03 3.36 -3.85
CA ALA A 12 -11.86 3.92 -2.78
C ALA A 12 -11.97 3.01 -1.55
N GLU A 13 -11.73 1.70 -1.71
CA GLU A 13 -11.72 0.75 -0.59
C GLU A 13 -10.51 0.92 0.30
N VAL A 14 -9.45 1.60 -0.16
CA VAL A 14 -8.24 1.80 0.62
C VAL A 14 -8.30 3.18 1.29
N ASP A 15 -8.56 3.18 2.58
CA ASP A 15 -8.50 4.39 3.40
C ASP A 15 -7.03 4.76 3.63
N PRO A 16 -6.54 5.91 3.11
CA PRO A 16 -5.13 6.29 3.25
C PRO A 16 -4.72 6.60 4.69
N ASP A 17 -5.67 6.81 5.59
CA ASP A 17 -5.40 7.14 6.99
C ASP A 17 -5.66 5.98 7.94
N ARG A 18 -5.99 4.81 7.41
CA ARG A 18 -6.27 3.63 8.22
C ARG A 18 -5.03 3.21 9.01
N LEU A 19 -5.26 2.99 10.31
CA LEU A 19 -4.22 2.52 11.24
C LEU A 19 -4.25 1.00 11.35
N LEU A 20 -3.10 0.43 11.71
CA LEU A 20 -3.02 -0.99 12.06
C LEU A 20 -3.47 -1.17 13.51
N GLU A 21 -3.84 -2.40 13.84
CA GLU A 21 -4.23 -2.74 15.21
C GLU A 21 -3.08 -2.46 16.17
N GLY A 22 -3.38 -1.73 17.24
CA GLY A 22 -2.38 -1.37 18.24
C GLY A 22 -1.58 -0.12 17.92
N GLU A 23 -1.74 0.44 16.74
CA GLU A 23 -1.01 1.66 16.35
C GLU A 23 -1.61 2.89 17.02
N ASP A 24 -0.82 3.56 17.87
CA ASP A 24 -1.22 4.80 18.53
C ASP A 24 -0.40 5.96 17.97
N PRO A 25 -0.99 6.82 17.11
CA PRO A 25 -0.27 7.95 16.52
C PRO A 25 0.13 9.02 17.54
N ASP A 26 -0.46 8.99 18.72
CA ASP A 26 -0.17 9.96 19.80
C ASP A 26 0.84 9.43 20.82
N THR A 27 1.40 8.24 20.62
CA THR A 27 2.35 7.67 21.54
C THR A 27 3.56 8.59 21.77
N ALA A 28 3.97 8.71 23.01
CA ALA A 28 5.19 9.43 23.39
C ALA A 28 6.41 8.49 23.45
N ASP A 29 6.18 7.20 23.31
CA ASP A 29 7.23 6.18 23.40
C ASP A 29 7.99 6.06 22.07
N LEU A 30 9.28 6.40 22.09
CA LEU A 30 10.12 6.32 20.89
C LEU A 30 10.34 4.88 20.42
N ASP A 31 10.32 3.91 21.31
CA ASP A 31 10.44 2.50 20.93
C ASP A 31 9.21 2.05 20.15
N ASP A 32 8.04 2.52 20.54
CA ASP A 32 6.80 2.31 19.78
C ASP A 32 6.91 2.93 18.39
N ALA A 33 7.38 4.16 18.31
CA ALA A 33 7.56 4.85 17.03
C ALA A 33 8.52 4.10 16.10
N ARG A 34 9.63 3.59 16.63
CA ARG A 34 10.60 2.78 15.86
C ARG A 34 9.98 1.47 15.40
N HIS A 35 9.17 0.84 16.24
CA HIS A 35 8.45 -0.38 15.88
C HIS A 35 7.56 -0.15 14.67
N TRP A 36 6.75 0.89 14.70
CA TRP A 36 5.84 1.18 13.59
C TRP A 36 6.56 1.63 12.33
N GLU A 37 7.67 2.36 12.45
CA GLU A 37 8.54 2.68 11.32
C GLU A 37 9.02 1.40 10.64
N THR A 38 9.50 0.43 11.41
CA THR A 38 9.97 -0.85 10.90
C THR A 38 8.84 -1.64 10.23
N VAL A 39 7.68 -1.70 10.88
CA VAL A 39 6.50 -2.42 10.34
C VAL A 39 6.11 -1.83 8.98
N TYR A 40 5.98 -0.51 8.89
CA TYR A 40 5.56 0.12 7.64
C TYR A 40 6.63 0.05 6.55
N ALA A 41 7.91 0.07 6.91
CA ALA A 41 9.00 -0.14 5.95
C ALA A 41 8.92 -1.55 5.34
N GLU A 42 8.66 -2.55 6.15
CA GLU A 42 8.51 -3.93 5.70
C GLU A 42 7.26 -4.11 4.83
N LEU A 43 6.14 -3.55 5.26
CA LEU A 43 4.89 -3.59 4.50
C LEU A 43 5.04 -2.90 3.13
N LYS A 44 5.73 -1.75 3.12
CA LYS A 44 6.03 -1.03 1.88
C LYS A 44 6.84 -1.91 0.91
N SER A 45 7.92 -2.50 1.40
CA SER A 45 8.78 -3.36 0.59
C SER A 45 8.02 -4.57 0.04
N PHE A 46 7.22 -5.21 0.88
CA PHE A 46 6.39 -6.34 0.47
C PHE A 46 5.40 -5.93 -0.62
N LYS A 47 4.74 -4.79 -0.44
CA LYS A 47 3.75 -4.30 -1.41
C LYS A 47 4.41 -3.94 -2.74
N GLN A 48 5.61 -3.36 -2.70
CA GLN A 48 6.38 -3.06 -3.91
C GLN A 48 6.70 -4.34 -4.70
N ARG A 49 7.09 -5.42 -4.03
CA ARG A 49 7.34 -6.70 -4.70
C ARG A 49 6.07 -7.29 -5.31
N MET A 50 4.94 -7.16 -4.65
CA MET A 50 3.66 -7.62 -5.19
C MET A 50 3.30 -6.86 -6.48
N ILE A 51 3.51 -5.55 -6.47
CA ILE A 51 3.25 -4.68 -7.64
C ILE A 51 4.16 -5.08 -8.80
N GLU A 52 5.45 -5.27 -8.54
CA GLU A 52 6.42 -5.69 -9.57
C GLU A 52 6.04 -7.02 -10.19
N THR A 53 5.59 -7.98 -9.37
CA THR A 53 5.14 -9.29 -9.84
C THR A 53 3.91 -9.14 -10.74
N ALA A 54 2.95 -8.32 -10.34
CA ALA A 54 1.73 -8.09 -11.14
C ALA A 54 2.05 -7.36 -12.46
N GLU A 55 2.93 -6.36 -12.41
CA GLU A 55 3.36 -5.65 -13.62
C GLU A 55 4.10 -6.56 -14.59
N SER A 56 4.96 -7.43 -14.07
CA SER A 56 5.68 -8.42 -14.88
C SER A 56 4.72 -9.41 -15.55
N ALA A 57 3.70 -9.85 -14.84
CA ALA A 57 2.68 -10.74 -15.40
C ALA A 57 1.97 -10.10 -16.60
N ILE A 58 1.66 -8.80 -16.52
CA ILE A 58 1.05 -8.07 -17.63
C ILE A 58 2.04 -7.94 -18.79
N ALA A 59 3.30 -7.59 -18.50
CA ALA A 59 4.35 -7.41 -19.49
C ALA A 59 4.66 -8.71 -20.22
N ASP A 60 4.58 -9.84 -19.54
CA ASP A 60 4.84 -11.17 -20.12
C ASP A 60 3.66 -11.69 -20.97
N GLY A 61 2.62 -10.89 -21.09
CA GLY A 61 1.53 -11.17 -22.04
C GLY A 61 0.46 -12.10 -21.54
N ILE A 62 -0.26 -11.68 -20.49
CA ILE A 62 -1.49 -12.39 -20.10
C ILE A 62 -2.44 -12.39 -21.29
N GLN A 63 -2.71 -13.60 -21.85
CA GLN A 63 -3.49 -13.74 -23.08
C GLN A 63 -4.99 -13.53 -22.87
N LYS A 64 -5.52 -13.91 -21.72
CA LYS A 64 -6.95 -13.80 -21.43
C LYS A 64 -7.29 -12.39 -20.97
N ALA A 65 -8.20 -11.74 -21.69
CA ALA A 65 -8.64 -10.37 -21.38
C ALA A 65 -9.18 -10.28 -19.94
N ALA A 66 -9.96 -11.27 -19.49
CA ALA A 66 -10.52 -11.29 -18.14
C ALA A 66 -9.43 -11.33 -17.07
N SER A 67 -8.38 -12.13 -17.27
CA SER A 67 -7.25 -12.23 -16.34
C SER A 67 -6.47 -10.92 -16.29
N ARG A 68 -6.26 -10.30 -17.44
CA ARG A 68 -5.58 -9.00 -17.53
C ARG A 68 -6.36 -7.92 -16.79
N GLU A 69 -7.67 -7.92 -16.92
CA GLU A 69 -8.55 -6.97 -16.25
C GLU A 69 -8.49 -7.12 -14.73
N ILE A 70 -8.52 -8.36 -14.24
CA ILE A 70 -8.39 -8.66 -12.81
C ILE A 70 -7.05 -8.14 -12.27
N VAL A 71 -5.94 -8.48 -12.94
CA VAL A 71 -4.61 -8.04 -12.51
C VAL A 71 -4.50 -6.52 -12.54
N SER A 72 -5.07 -5.87 -13.55
CA SER A 72 -5.07 -4.40 -13.64
C SER A 72 -5.84 -3.74 -12.51
N THR A 73 -6.98 -4.34 -12.11
CA THR A 73 -7.78 -3.84 -10.98
C THR A 73 -7.02 -4.06 -9.66
N ASP A 74 -6.41 -5.22 -9.49
CA ASP A 74 -5.59 -5.52 -8.32
C ASP A 74 -4.42 -4.53 -8.20
N LEU A 75 -3.79 -4.16 -9.32
CA LEU A 75 -2.71 -3.18 -9.33
C LEU A 75 -3.16 -1.83 -8.79
N VAL A 76 -4.38 -1.39 -9.13
CA VAL A 76 -4.92 -0.12 -8.61
C VAL A 76 -5.01 -0.17 -7.09
N ALA A 77 -5.56 -1.27 -6.54
CA ALA A 77 -5.67 -1.47 -5.10
C ALA A 77 -4.29 -1.57 -4.43
N LEU A 78 -3.37 -2.33 -5.03
CA LEU A 78 -2.02 -2.50 -4.49
C LEU A 78 -1.27 -1.16 -4.43
N ARG A 79 -1.40 -0.34 -5.47
CA ARG A 79 -0.76 0.98 -5.49
C ARG A 79 -1.37 1.93 -4.46
N ALA A 80 -2.68 1.86 -4.25
CA ALA A 80 -3.35 2.65 -3.21
C ALA A 80 -2.88 2.24 -1.82
N GLU A 81 -2.72 0.93 -1.57
CA GLU A 81 -2.18 0.43 -0.31
C GLU A 81 -0.72 0.82 -0.12
N LEU A 82 0.07 0.80 -1.20
CA LEU A 82 1.47 1.25 -1.14
C LEU A 82 1.53 2.72 -0.72
N ARG A 83 0.70 3.57 -1.32
CA ARG A 83 0.65 5.00 -0.95
C ARG A 83 0.28 5.17 0.53
N ARG A 84 -0.63 4.35 1.04
CA ARG A 84 -0.98 4.35 2.47
C ARG A 84 0.24 4.01 3.33
N PHE A 85 0.98 2.96 2.99
CA PHE A 85 2.16 2.55 3.75
C PHE A 85 3.26 3.61 3.68
N GLU A 86 3.47 4.22 2.52
CA GLU A 86 4.43 5.32 2.36
C GLU A 86 4.06 6.52 3.23
N ARG A 87 2.78 6.86 3.28
CA ARG A 87 2.26 7.96 4.10
C ARG A 87 2.45 7.67 5.60
N ARG A 88 2.12 6.45 6.02
CA ARG A 88 2.29 6.05 7.43
C ARG A 88 3.76 5.95 7.82
N LEU A 89 4.58 5.43 6.93
CA LEU A 89 6.03 5.38 7.17
C LEU A 89 6.59 6.80 7.35
N ALA A 90 6.23 7.72 6.48
CA ALA A 90 6.66 9.12 6.58
C ALA A 90 6.23 9.75 7.90
N PHE A 91 5.03 9.46 8.36
CA PHE A 91 4.53 9.93 9.65
C PHE A 91 5.46 9.47 10.79
N TRP A 92 5.77 8.17 10.87
CA TRP A 92 6.58 7.64 11.95
C TRP A 92 8.05 8.07 11.85
N THR A 93 8.60 8.13 10.64
CA THR A 93 9.94 8.66 10.42
C THR A 93 10.05 10.10 10.89
N SER A 94 9.06 10.91 10.58
CA SER A 94 8.99 12.30 11.02
C SER A 94 8.93 12.44 12.55
N ARG A 95 8.22 11.52 13.21
CA ARG A 95 8.14 11.49 14.68
C ARG A 95 9.50 11.22 15.32
N LEU A 96 10.28 10.33 14.71
CA LEU A 96 11.62 9.96 15.20
C LEU A 96 12.66 11.06 14.96
N ASP A 97 12.48 11.85 13.91
CA ASP A 97 13.40 12.94 13.55
C ASP A 97 13.20 14.21 14.39
N ARG A 98 12.13 14.28 15.17
CA ARG A 98 11.90 15.43 16.06
C ARG A 98 12.73 15.30 17.31
N PRO A 99 13.49 16.33 17.69
CA PRO A 99 14.26 16.33 18.94
C PRO A 99 13.34 16.38 20.16
#